data_08948e379a6d448b487cc81ca016f268
#
_entry.id   08948e379a6d448b487cc81ca016f268
#
_cell.length_a   1.000
_cell.length_b   1.000
_cell.length_c   1.000
_cell.angle_alpha   90.00
_cell.angle_beta   90.00
_cell.angle_gamma   90.00
#
_symmetry.space_group_name_H-M   'P 1'
#
loop_
_entity.id
_entity.type
_entity.pdbx_description
1 polymer ?
#
loop_
_entity_poly.entity_id
_entity_poly.type
_entity_poly.pdbx_seq_one_letter_code
_entity_poly.pdbx_strand_id
1 'polypeptide(L)'
;MVSTLGKVSLRNVAAHKLRLALTLVAVVLGTAFLSGALMFTSMLSSTFDSAVGTALDDVDAVVRPGEGDSGITSSTFDAIRADDGVSRVNVFADEPVVVARQDEVAIQTQLGTSRLLPYYGGDDAVGDASSLVSGSAPTSLRDVALNDNGARYYGLDIGESLIVVDEDGRHEFTVTGLYEDPLAQETSLVLRIG
;
A
#
# COMPACT_ATOMS: atom_id res chain seq x y z
N MET A 1 -16.91 -64.94 0.78
CA MET A 1 -15.59 -65.60 0.59
C MET A 1 -14.55 -64.49 0.37
N VAL A 2 -13.82 -64.10 1.40
CA VAL A 2 -12.66 -63.20 1.19
C VAL A 2 -11.57 -63.99 0.50
N SER A 3 -11.22 -63.64 -0.73
CA SER A 3 -10.30 -64.39 -1.54
C SER A 3 -8.96 -64.55 -0.79
N THR A 4 -8.30 -65.70 -0.95
CA THR A 4 -6.99 -66.00 -0.37
C THR A 4 -5.93 -64.97 -0.72
N LEU A 5 -6.06 -64.34 -1.89
CA LEU A 5 -5.27 -63.21 -2.32
C LEU A 5 -5.38 -61.97 -1.41
N GLY A 6 -6.58 -61.66 -0.93
CA GLY A 6 -6.79 -60.52 -0.02
C GLY A 6 -6.13 -60.72 1.35
N LYS A 7 -6.14 -61.96 1.86
CA LYS A 7 -5.46 -62.29 3.14
C LYS A 7 -3.95 -62.22 3.05
N VAL A 8 -3.36 -62.67 1.95
CA VAL A 8 -1.93 -62.59 1.69
C VAL A 8 -1.49 -61.12 1.53
N SER A 9 -2.25 -60.32 0.80
CA SER A 9 -2.00 -58.90 0.63
C SER A 9 -2.03 -58.14 1.95
N LEU A 10 -3.08 -58.41 2.78
CA LEU A 10 -3.21 -57.76 4.11
C LEU A 10 -2.09 -58.13 5.06
N ARG A 11 -1.61 -59.38 5.02
CA ARG A 11 -0.50 -59.88 5.84
C ARG A 11 0.86 -59.28 5.42
N ASN A 12 1.04 -59.04 4.12
CA ASN A 12 2.24 -58.39 3.59
C ASN A 12 2.29 -56.91 3.97
N VAL A 13 1.13 -56.20 3.91
CA VAL A 13 0.96 -54.84 4.38
C VAL A 13 1.27 -54.72 5.87
N ALA A 14 0.79 -55.68 6.69
CA ALA A 14 1.06 -55.70 8.12
C ALA A 14 2.54 -55.96 8.47
N ALA A 15 3.25 -56.71 7.63
CA ALA A 15 4.70 -56.95 7.80
C ALA A 15 5.54 -55.70 7.53
N HIS A 16 5.05 -54.77 6.69
CA HIS A 16 5.76 -53.55 6.30
C HIS A 16 5.05 -52.27 6.75
N LYS A 17 4.30 -52.34 7.85
CA LYS A 17 3.47 -51.23 8.37
C LYS A 17 4.23 -49.91 8.55
N LEU A 18 5.49 -49.95 8.97
CA LEU A 18 6.32 -48.77 9.16
C LEU A 18 6.62 -48.07 7.80
N ARG A 19 6.94 -48.85 6.77
CA ARG A 19 7.22 -48.35 5.44
C ARG A 19 5.95 -47.70 4.84
N LEU A 20 4.81 -48.36 5.00
CA LEU A 20 3.53 -47.85 4.53
C LEU A 20 3.13 -46.54 5.27
N ALA A 21 3.32 -46.54 6.60
CA ALA A 21 3.06 -45.33 7.40
C ALA A 21 3.93 -44.15 6.98
N LEU A 22 5.24 -44.38 6.75
CA LEU A 22 6.15 -43.33 6.29
C LEU A 22 5.75 -42.79 4.90
N THR A 23 5.35 -43.68 3.99
CA THR A 23 4.88 -43.27 2.66
C THR A 23 3.61 -42.46 2.74
N LEU A 24 2.65 -42.86 3.59
CA LEU A 24 1.41 -42.15 3.83
C LEU A 24 1.68 -40.74 4.41
N VAL A 25 2.53 -40.67 5.42
CA VAL A 25 2.93 -39.39 6.03
C VAL A 25 3.60 -38.49 5.00
N ALA A 26 4.49 -39.02 4.16
CA ALA A 26 5.14 -38.25 3.11
C ALA A 26 4.13 -37.67 2.10
N VAL A 27 3.14 -38.48 1.68
CA VAL A 27 2.07 -38.01 0.78
C VAL A 27 1.21 -36.94 1.44
N VAL A 28 0.80 -37.17 2.71
CA VAL A 28 -0.02 -36.20 3.47
C VAL A 28 0.73 -34.89 3.65
N LEU A 29 2.00 -34.93 4.03
CA LEU A 29 2.82 -33.72 4.18
C LEU A 29 3.02 -33.00 2.84
N GLY A 30 3.27 -33.73 1.75
CA GLY A 30 3.41 -33.16 0.40
C GLY A 30 2.12 -32.46 -0.06
N THR A 31 0.97 -33.12 0.11
CA THR A 31 -0.32 -32.51 -0.27
C THR A 31 -0.69 -31.34 0.63
N ALA A 32 -0.43 -31.43 1.93
CA ALA A 32 -0.68 -30.33 2.87
C ALA A 32 0.17 -29.10 2.55
N PHE A 33 1.46 -29.32 2.24
CA PHE A 33 2.36 -28.23 1.83
C PHE A 33 1.90 -27.57 0.53
N LEU A 34 1.55 -28.38 -0.49
CA LEU A 34 1.07 -27.85 -1.77
C LEU A 34 -0.23 -27.05 -1.59
N SER A 35 -1.18 -27.59 -0.82
CA SER A 35 -2.45 -26.89 -0.54
C SER A 35 -2.22 -25.59 0.24
N GLY A 36 -1.33 -25.60 1.22
CA GLY A 36 -0.95 -24.41 1.98
C GLY A 36 -0.29 -23.33 1.10
N ALA A 37 0.61 -23.73 0.22
CA ALA A 37 1.26 -22.81 -0.72
C ALA A 37 0.26 -22.18 -1.70
N LEU A 38 -0.69 -22.95 -2.23
CA LEU A 38 -1.74 -22.45 -3.12
C LEU A 38 -2.70 -21.49 -2.39
N MET A 39 -3.10 -21.83 -1.15
CA MET A 39 -3.91 -20.93 -0.33
C MET A 39 -3.18 -19.61 -0.02
N PHE A 40 -1.92 -19.68 0.34
CA PHE A 40 -1.10 -18.48 0.60
C PHE A 40 -1.01 -17.59 -0.64
N THR A 41 -0.71 -18.17 -1.81
CA THR A 41 -0.67 -17.43 -3.08
C THR A 41 -2.01 -16.77 -3.41
N SER A 42 -3.12 -17.50 -3.22
CA SER A 42 -4.47 -16.97 -3.45
C SER A 42 -4.82 -15.82 -2.50
N MET A 43 -4.48 -15.95 -1.19
CA MET A 43 -4.66 -14.87 -0.22
C MET A 43 -3.85 -13.62 -0.59
N LEU A 44 -2.59 -13.81 -0.98
CA LEU A 44 -1.74 -12.71 -1.38
C LEU A 44 -2.31 -11.99 -2.61
N SER A 45 -2.70 -12.73 -3.65
CA SER A 45 -3.32 -12.15 -4.85
C SER A 45 -4.61 -11.40 -4.51
N SER A 46 -5.49 -11.97 -3.70
CA SER A 46 -6.75 -11.30 -3.34
C SER A 46 -6.53 -10.03 -2.51
N THR A 47 -5.50 -9.99 -1.68
CA THR A 47 -5.13 -8.79 -0.92
C THR A 47 -4.63 -7.69 -1.85
N PHE A 48 -3.76 -8.04 -2.81
CA PHE A 48 -3.30 -7.10 -3.83
C PHE A 48 -4.43 -6.61 -4.73
N ASP A 49 -5.28 -7.51 -5.22
CA ASP A 49 -6.41 -7.17 -6.08
C ASP A 49 -7.40 -6.25 -5.34
N SER A 50 -7.65 -6.48 -4.06
CA SER A 50 -8.49 -5.60 -3.24
C SER A 50 -7.84 -4.24 -3.02
N ALA A 51 -6.55 -4.18 -2.71
CA ALA A 51 -5.85 -2.93 -2.49
C ALA A 51 -5.78 -2.07 -3.77
N VAL A 52 -5.47 -2.70 -4.91
CA VAL A 52 -5.44 -2.03 -6.21
C VAL A 52 -6.85 -1.66 -6.67
N GLY A 53 -7.83 -2.54 -6.46
CA GLY A 53 -9.23 -2.29 -6.81
C GLY A 53 -9.80 -1.09 -6.05
N THR A 54 -9.54 -0.99 -4.75
CA THR A 54 -9.97 0.16 -3.94
C THR A 54 -9.27 1.45 -4.36
N ALA A 55 -7.96 1.39 -4.63
CA ALA A 55 -7.20 2.58 -5.04
C ALA A 55 -7.57 3.09 -6.44
N LEU A 56 -8.11 2.23 -7.30
CA LEU A 56 -8.54 2.56 -8.67
C LEU A 56 -10.06 2.57 -8.83
N ASP A 57 -10.82 2.48 -7.74
CA ASP A 57 -12.26 2.64 -7.80
C ASP A 57 -12.60 4.06 -8.30
N ASP A 58 -13.55 4.19 -9.22
CA ASP A 58 -13.87 5.44 -9.92
C ASP A 58 -12.73 6.04 -10.79
N VAL A 59 -11.71 5.26 -11.16
CA VAL A 59 -10.67 5.66 -12.10
C VAL A 59 -10.91 5.02 -13.46
N ASP A 60 -11.37 5.81 -14.42
CA ASP A 60 -11.65 5.34 -15.79
C ASP A 60 -10.36 5.16 -16.62
N ALA A 61 -9.36 6.01 -16.42
CA ALA A 61 -8.11 5.98 -17.17
C ALA A 61 -6.92 6.47 -16.36
N VAL A 62 -5.78 5.85 -16.58
CA VAL A 62 -4.49 6.27 -16.01
C VAL A 62 -3.56 6.67 -17.15
N VAL A 63 -3.17 7.94 -17.17
CA VAL A 63 -2.21 8.48 -18.13
C VAL A 63 -0.82 8.38 -17.51
N ARG A 64 0.12 7.77 -18.23
CA ARG A 64 1.51 7.62 -17.80
C ARG A 64 2.44 8.31 -18.78
N PRO A 65 3.61 8.80 -18.32
CA PRO A 65 4.63 9.32 -19.22
C PRO A 65 5.10 8.24 -20.20
N GLY A 66 5.56 8.67 -21.38
CA GLY A 66 6.15 7.78 -22.37
C GLY A 66 7.45 7.14 -21.89
N GLU A 67 7.94 6.11 -22.63
CA GLU A 67 9.24 5.52 -22.32
C GLU A 67 10.35 6.55 -22.45
N GLY A 68 11.08 6.78 -21.35
CA GLY A 68 12.17 7.75 -21.29
C GLY A 68 11.79 9.14 -20.78
N ASP A 69 10.51 9.41 -20.55
CA ASP A 69 10.05 10.65 -19.94
C ASP A 69 10.01 10.52 -18.41
N SER A 70 10.48 11.55 -17.71
CA SER A 70 10.49 11.59 -16.25
C SER A 70 9.14 11.98 -15.62
N GLY A 71 8.17 12.40 -16.43
CA GLY A 71 6.85 12.84 -15.93
C GLY A 71 5.93 13.33 -17.04
N ILE A 72 4.72 13.74 -16.67
CA ILE A 72 3.74 14.35 -17.56
C ILE A 72 3.96 15.87 -17.50
N THR A 73 4.08 16.52 -18.67
CA THR A 73 4.28 17.96 -18.71
C THR A 73 3.01 18.72 -18.32
N SER A 74 3.16 19.94 -17.77
CA SER A 74 2.01 20.78 -17.40
C SER A 74 1.07 21.03 -18.59
N SER A 75 1.61 21.20 -19.81
CA SER A 75 0.81 21.39 -21.01
C SER A 75 -0.02 20.17 -21.37
N THR A 76 0.50 18.96 -21.15
CA THR A 76 -0.26 17.72 -21.35
C THR A 76 -1.36 17.58 -20.30
N PHE A 77 -1.04 17.89 -19.04
CA PHE A 77 -2.03 17.90 -17.97
C PHE A 77 -3.16 18.89 -18.24
N ASP A 78 -2.83 20.13 -18.65
CA ASP A 78 -3.81 21.16 -18.97
C ASP A 78 -4.69 20.75 -20.16
N ALA A 79 -4.12 20.08 -21.16
CA ALA A 79 -4.87 19.56 -22.31
C ALA A 79 -5.87 18.45 -21.89
N ILE A 80 -5.46 17.54 -21.00
CA ILE A 80 -6.33 16.50 -20.47
C ILE A 80 -7.47 17.13 -19.66
N ARG A 81 -7.13 18.09 -18.80
CA ARG A 81 -8.12 18.78 -17.95
C ARG A 81 -9.13 19.60 -18.74
N ALA A 82 -8.73 20.09 -19.90
CA ALA A 82 -9.60 20.90 -20.78
C ALA A 82 -10.48 20.07 -21.73
N ASP A 83 -10.31 18.75 -21.75
CA ASP A 83 -11.12 17.88 -22.61
C ASP A 83 -12.54 17.70 -22.04
N ASP A 84 -13.55 17.91 -22.87
CA ASP A 84 -14.96 17.82 -22.48
C ASP A 84 -15.37 16.40 -22.02
N GLY A 85 -14.61 15.39 -22.36
CA GLY A 85 -14.81 14.00 -21.92
C GLY A 85 -14.26 13.70 -20.54
N VAL A 86 -13.48 14.61 -19.93
CA VAL A 86 -12.84 14.45 -18.62
C VAL A 86 -13.61 15.23 -17.56
N SER A 87 -14.24 14.52 -16.64
CA SER A 87 -14.97 15.15 -15.54
C SER A 87 -14.06 15.57 -14.39
N ARG A 88 -13.07 14.74 -14.06
CA ARG A 88 -12.09 14.97 -12.97
C ARG A 88 -10.73 14.41 -13.39
N VAL A 89 -9.66 15.06 -12.95
CA VAL A 89 -8.30 14.58 -13.13
C VAL A 89 -7.48 14.90 -11.88
N ASN A 90 -6.78 13.90 -11.36
CA ASN A 90 -5.84 14.10 -10.26
C ASN A 90 -4.42 13.76 -10.73
N VAL A 91 -3.45 14.50 -10.22
CA VAL A 91 -2.02 14.20 -10.44
C VAL A 91 -1.56 13.22 -9.36
N PHE A 92 -0.91 12.17 -9.75
CA PHE A 92 -0.17 11.32 -8.83
C PHE A 92 1.30 11.73 -8.89
N ALA A 93 1.75 12.47 -7.90
CA ALA A 93 3.13 12.77 -7.65
C ALA A 93 3.52 12.13 -6.32
N ASP A 94 4.63 11.47 -6.27
CA ASP A 94 5.09 10.70 -5.13
C ASP A 94 6.58 10.93 -4.95
N GLU A 95 6.89 11.89 -4.07
CA GLU A 95 8.26 12.34 -3.87
C GLU A 95 8.82 11.85 -2.54
N PRO A 96 9.98 11.18 -2.55
CA PRO A 96 10.69 10.86 -1.32
C PRO A 96 11.25 12.16 -0.72
N VAL A 97 10.96 12.39 0.55
CA VAL A 97 11.38 13.59 1.26
C VAL A 97 12.05 13.26 2.59
N VAL A 98 12.83 14.20 3.10
CA VAL A 98 13.33 14.14 4.48
C VAL A 98 12.48 15.09 5.33
N VAL A 99 11.92 14.56 6.41
CA VAL A 99 11.11 15.35 7.36
C VAL A 99 11.91 15.59 8.63
N ALA A 100 11.91 16.82 9.10
CA ALA A 100 12.54 17.19 10.36
C ALA A 100 11.59 18.04 11.21
N ARG A 101 11.82 18.03 12.51
CA ARG A 101 11.16 18.95 13.45
C ARG A 101 11.79 20.33 13.37
N GLN A 102 11.21 21.29 14.09
CA GLN A 102 11.70 22.67 14.19
C GLN A 102 13.12 22.79 14.79
N ASP A 103 13.54 21.82 15.59
CA ASP A 103 14.91 21.72 16.13
C ASP A 103 15.93 21.15 15.12
N GLU A 104 15.52 20.99 13.85
CA GLU A 104 16.32 20.46 12.74
C GLU A 104 16.73 18.97 12.91
N VAL A 105 16.11 18.28 13.86
CA VAL A 105 16.33 16.83 14.02
C VAL A 105 15.46 16.08 13.02
N ALA A 106 16.12 15.39 12.09
CA ALA A 106 15.42 14.57 11.10
C ALA A 106 14.66 13.41 11.76
N ILE A 107 13.42 13.21 11.34
CA ILE A 107 12.62 12.06 11.73
C ILE A 107 13.13 10.85 10.94
N GLN A 108 13.76 9.93 11.65
CA GLN A 108 14.29 8.72 11.01
C GLN A 108 13.21 7.65 10.90
N THR A 109 12.74 7.42 9.69
CA THR A 109 11.83 6.32 9.36
C THR A 109 12.64 5.03 9.22
N GLN A 110 12.62 4.15 10.22
CA GLN A 110 13.53 3.00 10.33
C GLN A 110 13.44 2.01 9.14
N LEU A 111 12.24 1.60 8.78
CA LEU A 111 11.94 0.73 7.64
C LEU A 111 10.90 1.36 6.71
N GLY A 112 10.35 2.49 7.14
CA GLY A 112 9.40 3.28 6.37
C GLY A 112 10.11 4.31 5.52
N THR A 113 9.34 4.98 4.69
CA THR A 113 9.76 6.12 3.89
C THR A 113 9.00 7.35 4.32
N SER A 114 9.63 8.52 4.20
CA SER A 114 8.89 9.79 4.23
C SER A 114 8.58 10.19 2.80
N ARG A 115 7.34 10.47 2.49
CA ARG A 115 6.86 10.75 1.12
C ARG A 115 5.91 11.94 1.14
N LEU A 116 5.99 12.75 0.10
CA LEU A 116 5.10 13.88 -0.14
C LEU A 116 4.22 13.57 -1.34
N LEU A 117 2.91 13.66 -1.16
CA LEU A 117 1.89 13.41 -2.17
C LEU A 117 0.88 14.56 -2.19
N PRO A 118 0.17 14.78 -3.31
CA PRO A 118 -0.98 15.68 -3.34
C PRO A 118 -2.12 15.17 -2.46
N TYR A 119 -2.87 16.10 -1.88
CA TYR A 119 -4.10 15.81 -1.15
C TYR A 119 -5.30 15.96 -2.08
N TYR A 120 -6.11 14.94 -2.18
CA TYR A 120 -7.42 15.00 -2.81
C TYR A 120 -8.44 14.41 -1.85
N GLY A 121 -9.47 15.18 -1.54
CA GLY A 121 -10.53 14.78 -0.62
C GLY A 121 -11.91 15.08 -1.15
N GLY A 122 -12.91 14.36 -0.64
CA GLY A 122 -14.31 14.57 -1.02
C GLY A 122 -14.56 14.33 -2.51
N ASP A 123 -15.36 15.22 -3.11
CA ASP A 123 -15.80 15.11 -4.50
C ASP A 123 -14.71 15.41 -5.55
N ASP A 124 -13.58 15.97 -5.13
CA ASP A 124 -12.46 16.29 -6.03
C ASP A 124 -11.50 15.09 -6.22
N ALA A 125 -11.62 14.07 -5.40
CA ALA A 125 -10.81 12.89 -5.54
C ALA A 125 -11.23 12.04 -6.74
N VAL A 126 -10.22 11.51 -7.46
CA VAL A 126 -10.35 10.43 -8.43
C VAL A 126 -9.70 9.20 -7.81
N GLY A 127 -10.47 8.13 -7.65
CA GLY A 127 -10.07 6.98 -6.86
C GLY A 127 -10.38 7.17 -5.38
N ASP A 128 -9.62 6.54 -4.51
CA ASP A 128 -9.84 6.59 -3.07
C ASP A 128 -9.51 7.98 -2.50
N ALA A 129 -10.56 8.64 -2.01
CA ALA A 129 -10.42 9.94 -1.38
C ALA A 129 -9.70 9.83 -0.03
N SER A 130 -8.79 10.77 0.25
CA SER A 130 -8.15 10.85 1.56
C SER A 130 -9.17 11.17 2.65
N SER A 131 -9.46 10.19 3.49
CA SER A 131 -10.42 10.34 4.60
C SER A 131 -9.74 10.95 5.81
N LEU A 132 -10.16 12.17 6.19
CA LEU A 132 -9.66 12.82 7.41
C LEU A 132 -10.15 12.10 8.66
N VAL A 133 -9.22 11.81 9.58
CA VAL A 133 -9.49 11.30 10.93
C VAL A 133 -9.70 12.46 11.90
N SER A 134 -8.89 13.53 11.76
CA SER A 134 -8.97 14.72 12.61
C SER A 134 -8.37 15.95 11.91
N GLY A 135 -8.73 17.15 12.38
CA GLY A 135 -8.26 18.41 11.83
C GLY A 135 -9.01 18.82 10.56
N SER A 136 -8.31 19.48 9.66
CA SER A 136 -8.84 19.99 8.39
C SER A 136 -7.94 19.59 7.22
N ALA A 137 -8.54 19.52 6.03
CA ALA A 137 -7.80 19.33 4.79
C ALA A 137 -6.78 20.46 4.58
N PRO A 138 -5.60 20.16 4.04
CA PRO A 138 -4.67 21.21 3.63
C PRO A 138 -5.30 22.05 2.51
N THR A 139 -5.22 23.38 2.67
CA THR A 139 -5.82 24.33 1.73
C THR A 139 -4.81 25.27 1.10
N SER A 140 -3.57 25.21 1.52
CA SER A 140 -2.47 26.00 0.98
C SER A 140 -1.24 25.11 0.74
N LEU A 141 -0.34 25.60 -0.11
CA LEU A 141 0.96 24.96 -0.39
C LEU A 141 1.90 24.87 0.84
N ARG A 142 1.48 25.36 2.00
CA ARG A 142 2.22 25.28 3.27
C ARG A 142 1.51 24.44 4.31
N ASP A 143 0.37 23.87 3.96
CA ASP A 143 -0.40 23.01 4.82
C ASP A 143 -0.17 21.55 4.40
N VAL A 144 -0.05 20.68 5.40
CA VAL A 144 0.03 19.24 5.17
C VAL A 144 -0.93 18.47 6.06
N ALA A 145 -1.47 17.40 5.53
CA ALA A 145 -2.07 16.34 6.32
C ALA A 145 -1.10 15.17 6.43
N LEU A 146 -1.03 14.54 7.62
CA LEU A 146 -0.19 13.38 7.89
C LEU A 146 -1.04 12.12 7.96
N ASN A 147 -0.47 10.99 7.60
CA ASN A 147 -1.08 9.71 7.92
C ASN A 147 -1.12 9.52 9.45
N ASP A 148 -2.28 9.14 9.97
CA ASP A 148 -2.56 9.02 11.40
C ASP A 148 -1.60 8.05 12.12
N ASN A 149 -1.31 6.91 11.50
CA ASN A 149 -0.38 5.93 12.06
C ASN A 149 1.03 6.50 12.23
N GLY A 150 1.57 7.16 11.20
CA GLY A 150 2.89 7.80 11.25
C GLY A 150 2.93 8.97 12.24
N ALA A 151 1.93 9.84 12.21
CA ALA A 151 1.83 10.96 13.14
C ALA A 151 1.85 10.48 14.60
N ARG A 152 1.06 9.45 14.92
CA ARG A 152 1.02 8.83 16.25
C ARG A 152 2.34 8.18 16.65
N TYR A 153 2.97 7.45 15.73
CA TYR A 153 4.25 6.77 15.98
C TYR A 153 5.37 7.77 16.31
N TYR A 154 5.44 8.88 15.56
CA TYR A 154 6.47 9.90 15.78
C TYR A 154 6.05 11.02 16.76
N GLY A 155 4.84 10.98 17.30
CA GLY A 155 4.32 11.98 18.21
C GLY A 155 4.25 13.36 17.58
N LEU A 156 3.61 13.44 16.40
CA LEU A 156 3.37 14.67 15.65
C LEU A 156 1.91 15.09 15.81
N ASP A 157 1.68 16.34 16.15
CA ASP A 157 0.35 16.87 16.44
C ASP A 157 -0.11 17.90 15.39
N ILE A 158 -1.42 18.08 15.29
CA ILE A 158 -2.02 19.14 14.46
C ILE A 158 -1.60 20.51 15.03
N GLY A 159 -1.18 21.40 14.13
CA GLY A 159 -0.64 22.72 14.45
C GLY A 159 0.88 22.74 14.60
N GLU A 160 1.55 21.59 14.59
CA GLU A 160 3.01 21.52 14.61
C GLU A 160 3.56 21.95 13.24
N SER A 161 4.70 22.65 13.25
CA SER A 161 5.43 22.97 12.03
C SER A 161 6.53 21.95 11.79
N LEU A 162 6.61 21.47 10.56
CA LEU A 162 7.61 20.52 10.09
C LEU A 162 8.47 21.13 9.00
N ILE A 163 9.72 20.72 8.96
CA ILE A 163 10.65 21.04 7.89
C ILE A 163 10.69 19.84 6.95
N VAL A 164 10.39 20.06 5.69
CA VAL A 164 10.48 19.06 4.63
C VAL A 164 11.60 19.48 3.69
N VAL A 165 12.47 18.54 3.37
CA VAL A 165 13.57 18.73 2.42
C VAL A 165 13.36 17.78 1.26
N ASP A 166 13.24 18.33 0.08
CA ASP A 166 13.12 17.67 -1.22
C ASP A 166 14.25 18.09 -2.17
N GLU A 167 14.10 17.80 -3.46
CA GLU A 167 15.08 18.16 -4.48
C GLU A 167 15.17 19.70 -4.71
N ASP A 168 14.08 20.43 -4.45
CA ASP A 168 13.99 21.88 -4.62
C ASP A 168 14.51 22.65 -3.42
N GLY A 169 14.70 21.97 -2.29
CA GLY A 169 15.29 22.54 -1.08
C GLY A 169 14.54 22.29 0.21
N ARG A 170 14.54 23.31 1.07
CA ARG A 170 13.95 23.26 2.40
C ARG A 170 12.65 24.06 2.41
N HIS A 171 11.59 23.40 2.83
CA HIS A 171 10.24 23.97 2.95
C HIS A 171 9.71 23.79 4.36
N GLU A 172 8.92 24.74 4.83
CA GLU A 172 8.24 24.68 6.12
C GLU A 172 6.75 24.49 5.90
N PHE A 173 6.18 23.46 6.56
CA PHE A 173 4.78 23.11 6.48
C PHE A 173 4.15 23.10 7.87
N THR A 174 2.86 23.41 7.94
CA THR A 174 2.05 23.27 9.14
C THR A 174 1.14 22.04 9.01
N VAL A 175 1.11 21.20 10.01
CA VAL A 175 0.21 20.06 10.08
C VAL A 175 -1.20 20.56 10.34
N THR A 176 -2.11 20.42 9.39
CA THR A 176 -3.51 20.87 9.52
C THR A 176 -4.49 19.73 9.78
N GLY A 177 -4.12 18.50 9.42
CA GLY A 177 -4.98 17.35 9.61
C GLY A 177 -4.25 16.03 9.66
N LEU A 178 -4.97 15.02 10.12
CA LEU A 178 -4.56 13.62 10.07
C LEU A 178 -5.56 12.85 9.21
N TYR A 179 -5.06 11.95 8.35
CA TYR A 179 -5.89 11.13 7.48
C TYR A 179 -5.58 9.65 7.65
N GLU A 180 -6.54 8.81 7.33
CA GLU A 180 -6.37 7.36 7.31
C GLU A 180 -5.64 6.92 6.03
N ASP A 181 -4.55 6.16 6.20
CA ASP A 181 -3.84 5.52 5.09
C ASP A 181 -3.66 4.03 5.41
N PRO A 182 -4.57 3.17 4.92
CA PRO A 182 -4.54 1.74 5.24
C PRO A 182 -3.34 1.01 4.62
N LEU A 183 -2.65 1.63 3.66
CA LEU A 183 -1.48 1.06 2.99
C LEU A 183 -0.16 1.53 3.61
N ALA A 184 -0.18 2.63 4.37
CA ALA A 184 1.02 3.13 5.03
C ALA A 184 1.41 2.22 6.22
N GLN A 185 2.68 1.86 6.29
CA GLN A 185 3.22 1.19 7.47
C GLN A 185 3.23 2.15 8.67
N GLU A 186 3.14 1.64 9.88
CA GLU A 186 3.17 2.46 11.12
C GLU A 186 4.41 3.36 11.22
N THR A 187 5.54 2.92 10.64
CA THR A 187 6.81 3.65 10.62
C THR A 187 7.00 4.53 9.39
N SER A 188 6.02 4.58 8.48
CA SER A 188 6.05 5.47 7.32
C SER A 188 5.40 6.80 7.66
N LEU A 189 5.99 7.88 7.17
CA LEU A 189 5.43 9.22 7.30
C LEU A 189 5.03 9.73 5.92
N VAL A 190 3.74 9.75 5.67
CA VAL A 190 3.17 10.18 4.38
C VAL A 190 2.49 11.52 4.59
N LEU A 191 3.03 12.53 3.90
CA LEU A 191 2.53 13.90 3.93
C LEU A 191 1.70 14.14 2.68
N ARG A 192 0.53 14.76 2.83
CA ARG A 192 -0.30 15.18 1.70
C ARG A 192 -0.46 16.68 1.73
N ILE A 193 -0.09 17.34 0.62
CA ILE A 193 -0.09 18.79 0.42
C ILE A 193 -1.32 19.23 -0.39
N GLY A 194 -1.87 20.41 -0.08
CA GLY A 194 -3.03 21.00 -0.76
C GLY A 194 -2.69 21.66 -2.09
#